data_3f99f0c53da38bf93fd14c421450484f
#
_entry.id   3f99f0c53da38bf93fd14c421450484f
#
_cell.length_a   1.000
_cell.length_b   1.000
_cell.length_c   1.000
_cell.angle_alpha   90.00
_cell.angle_beta   90.00
_cell.angle_gamma   90.00
#
_symmetry.space_group_name_H-M   'P 1'
#
loop_
_entity.id
_entity.type
_entity.pdbx_description
1 polymer ?
#
loop_
_entity_poly.entity_id
_entity_poly.type
_entity_poly.pdbx_seq_one_letter_code
_entity_poly.pdbx_strand_id
1 'polypeptide(L)'
;MVQVTRNARIDIYRGSELLGSQFLTPGMHTLDTHSLPPGSYPLALRVYEDGILRRTETQPFSKGGNSFSAQTQWFIQGGLEDTGDKASHYDGETVMAAGFQTGLRKNISLTEGISLAHEAWYSETRLNSQHAVLDGTLDLSAGILHGTDSTSGNTEQVTYNDGFSASLWRNHTESDACSGRHPQSVHASMTCQTSMNASLSVPVGNWYALLGYSTSRTEGRPVYRGYDDNSDKENVFWRQAYIPASHRESAQASATYSLNMAGMNINTHGGVWRTRNDGVNDDGLFMSVSVSYASQPPTMTGSNGYTSAGTDIHSSRNQKTQTSWNVNHVRSWQQDLYRELSVGFSGYNDDSWSGSLGGRMSGRMGELSATISNSHQRNAGSASSLTAGYSSSLALSRNGLFWGGGQDGEPASGMAVNVESEGDEGSSGKVVSVRGSSQPFSLGFGQQSLLLMEGYNATEVTIEDAGVSSQGMAGVKAGGGRRCYFLTPGHLLVHNISASMSRLYVGRVLDKDGRPLLDAQPLNHPFLSLGPSGRFSLQSEHKESSLWLLSKNRILRCPMSVHKRRDVMQVVGDVRCELSDVDALPQALQISPRVIRLLNVAGLLRHSVQEA
;
A
#
# COMPACT_ATOMS: atom_id res chain seq x y z
N MET A 1 10.36 -16.25 8.73
CA MET A 1 11.69 -16.64 8.15
C MET A 1 11.50 -17.83 7.24
N VAL A 2 12.21 -17.87 6.12
CA VAL A 2 12.17 -18.98 5.17
C VAL A 2 13.60 -19.44 4.92
N GLN A 3 13.80 -20.74 4.95
CA GLN A 3 15.07 -21.33 4.57
C GLN A 3 14.99 -21.86 3.15
N VAL A 4 15.95 -21.52 2.33
CA VAL A 4 16.10 -22.07 0.99
C VAL A 4 17.48 -22.71 0.83
N THR A 5 17.53 -23.84 0.16
CA THR A 5 18.77 -24.61 -0.03
C THR A 5 19.46 -24.30 -1.35
N ARG A 6 18.70 -23.73 -2.27
CA ARG A 6 19.17 -23.27 -3.58
C ARG A 6 18.56 -21.91 -3.85
N ASN A 7 18.97 -21.28 -4.94
CA ASN A 7 18.25 -20.09 -5.40
C ASN A 7 16.78 -20.42 -5.61
N ALA A 8 15.94 -19.70 -4.89
CA ALA A 8 14.52 -19.97 -4.87
C ALA A 8 13.72 -18.71 -5.18
N ARG A 9 12.64 -18.88 -5.92
CA ARG A 9 11.56 -17.93 -5.96
C ARG A 9 10.54 -18.35 -4.91
N ILE A 10 10.18 -17.43 -4.05
CA ILE A 10 9.13 -17.63 -3.06
C ILE A 10 7.95 -16.77 -3.46
N ASP A 11 6.88 -17.43 -3.83
CA ASP A 11 5.60 -16.78 -4.07
C ASP A 11 4.80 -16.77 -2.76
N ILE A 12 4.38 -15.59 -2.35
CA ILE A 12 3.70 -15.33 -1.07
C ILE A 12 2.21 -15.20 -1.35
N TYR A 13 1.43 -16.12 -0.81
CA TYR A 13 -0.02 -16.17 -1.00
C TYR A 13 -0.77 -15.90 0.30
N ARG A 14 -1.91 -15.23 0.18
CA ARG A 14 -2.98 -15.19 1.17
C ARG A 14 -4.18 -15.95 0.60
N GLY A 15 -4.45 -17.14 1.09
CA GLY A 15 -5.40 -18.03 0.44
C GLY A 15 -5.00 -18.35 -1.00
N SER A 16 -5.83 -17.97 -1.98
CA SER A 16 -5.55 -18.11 -3.42
C SER A 16 -4.83 -16.91 -4.04
N GLU A 17 -4.74 -15.80 -3.33
CA GLU A 17 -4.19 -14.54 -3.85
C GLU A 17 -2.67 -14.47 -3.72
N LEU A 18 -1.99 -14.16 -4.83
CA LEU A 18 -0.56 -13.90 -4.84
C LEU A 18 -0.28 -12.46 -4.37
N LEU A 19 0.28 -12.30 -3.17
CA LEU A 19 0.64 -11.01 -2.61
C LEU A 19 1.98 -10.48 -3.11
N GLY A 20 2.88 -11.36 -3.52
CA GLY A 20 4.20 -10.98 -4.04
C GLY A 20 5.10 -12.18 -4.28
N SER A 21 6.20 -11.92 -4.97
CA SER A 21 7.25 -12.92 -5.21
C SER A 21 8.59 -12.35 -4.81
N GLN A 22 9.40 -13.13 -4.10
CA GLN A 22 10.74 -12.77 -3.69
C GLN A 22 11.73 -13.82 -4.18
N PHE A 23 12.88 -13.35 -4.67
CA PHE A 23 13.96 -14.22 -5.07
C PHE A 23 15.00 -14.25 -3.95
N LEU A 24 15.25 -15.45 -3.44
CA LEU A 24 16.16 -15.66 -2.32
C LEU A 24 17.31 -16.59 -2.73
N THR A 25 18.49 -16.25 -2.25
CA THR A 25 19.68 -17.08 -2.35
C THR A 25 19.65 -18.19 -1.29
N PRO A 26 20.48 -19.20 -1.38
CA PRO A 26 20.57 -20.23 -0.34
C PRO A 26 20.85 -19.64 1.04
N GLY A 27 20.16 -20.12 2.05
CA GLY A 27 20.27 -19.64 3.42
C GLY A 27 18.92 -19.47 4.10
N MET A 28 18.94 -18.92 5.30
CA MET A 28 17.74 -18.52 6.04
C MET A 28 17.51 -17.02 5.86
N HIS A 29 16.35 -16.68 5.35
CA HIS A 29 15.98 -15.29 5.03
C HIS A 29 14.75 -14.84 5.80
N THR A 30 14.74 -13.58 6.21
CA THR A 30 13.53 -12.88 6.57
C THR A 30 12.88 -12.38 5.27
N LEU A 31 11.63 -12.73 5.03
CA LEU A 31 10.89 -12.19 3.90
C LEU A 31 10.67 -10.70 4.10
N ASP A 32 10.83 -9.95 3.03
CA ASP A 32 10.38 -8.56 3.01
C ASP A 32 8.85 -8.54 3.02
N THR A 33 8.30 -8.03 4.10
CA THR A 33 6.86 -7.94 4.32
C THR A 33 6.34 -6.50 4.14
N HIS A 34 7.19 -5.59 3.68
CA HIS A 34 6.83 -4.17 3.60
C HIS A 34 5.67 -3.93 2.62
N SER A 35 5.63 -4.68 1.54
CA SER A 35 4.58 -4.62 0.51
C SER A 35 3.32 -5.42 0.85
N LEU A 36 3.37 -6.27 1.88
CA LEU A 36 2.22 -7.10 2.23
C LEU A 36 1.15 -6.26 2.94
N PRO A 37 -0.14 -6.52 2.70
CA PRO A 37 -1.24 -5.83 3.36
C PRO A 37 -1.16 -5.95 4.89
N PRO A 38 -1.60 -4.92 5.64
CA PRO A 38 -1.73 -5.03 7.08
C PRO A 38 -2.82 -6.05 7.43
N GLY A 39 -2.71 -6.65 8.60
CA GLY A 39 -3.65 -7.64 9.09
C GLY A 39 -2.96 -8.83 9.74
N SER A 40 -3.75 -9.76 10.26
CA SER A 40 -3.27 -11.01 10.84
C SER A 40 -3.87 -12.17 10.06
N TYR A 41 -3.07 -12.87 9.27
CA TYR A 41 -3.51 -13.93 8.39
C TYR A 41 -2.39 -14.96 8.12
N PRO A 42 -2.73 -16.20 7.75
CA PRO A 42 -1.72 -17.17 7.33
C PRO A 42 -1.20 -16.82 5.93
N LEU A 43 0.11 -16.80 5.78
CA LEU A 43 0.78 -16.74 4.49
C LEU A 43 1.15 -18.13 4.02
N ALA A 44 0.73 -18.50 2.81
CA ALA A 44 1.22 -19.69 2.14
C ALA A 44 2.42 -19.30 1.25
N LEU A 45 3.59 -19.81 1.59
CA LEU A 45 4.84 -19.56 0.90
C LEU A 45 5.14 -20.72 -0.04
N ARG A 46 4.99 -20.52 -1.33
CA ARG A 46 5.35 -21.53 -2.34
C ARG A 46 6.80 -21.33 -2.75
N VAL A 47 7.63 -22.29 -2.37
CA VAL A 47 9.07 -22.25 -2.63
C VAL A 47 9.38 -23.01 -3.91
N TYR A 48 9.83 -22.29 -4.92
CA TYR A 48 10.28 -22.83 -6.20
C TYR A 48 11.81 -22.81 -6.23
N GLU A 49 12.42 -23.97 -6.21
CA GLU A 49 13.85 -24.14 -6.43
C GLU A 49 14.08 -24.69 -7.84
N ASP A 50 14.98 -24.07 -8.59
CA ASP A 50 15.23 -24.40 -10.01
C ASP A 50 13.96 -24.37 -10.90
N GLY A 51 13.01 -23.48 -10.59
CA GLY A 51 11.74 -23.34 -11.31
C GLY A 51 10.68 -24.40 -10.98
N ILE A 52 10.99 -25.37 -10.12
CA ILE A 52 10.07 -26.44 -9.69
C ILE A 52 9.55 -26.15 -8.30
N LEU A 53 8.23 -26.22 -8.10
CA LEU A 53 7.65 -26.12 -6.77
C LEU A 53 8.14 -27.28 -5.89
N ARG A 54 8.96 -26.98 -4.88
CA ARG A 54 9.51 -27.96 -3.98
C ARG A 54 8.67 -28.15 -2.73
N ARG A 55 8.11 -27.06 -2.23
CA ARG A 55 7.28 -27.10 -1.03
C ARG A 55 6.38 -25.87 -0.91
N THR A 56 5.35 -26.02 -0.12
CA THR A 56 4.51 -24.91 0.36
C THR A 56 4.61 -24.89 1.88
N GLU A 57 4.94 -23.75 2.45
CA GLU A 57 4.99 -23.52 3.89
C GLU A 57 3.90 -22.54 4.29
N THR A 58 3.17 -22.82 5.36
CA THR A 58 2.22 -21.86 5.92
C THR A 58 2.85 -21.21 7.14
N GLN A 59 2.92 -19.87 7.15
CA GLN A 59 3.46 -19.10 8.26
C GLN A 59 2.44 -18.06 8.73
N PRO A 60 2.25 -17.90 10.04
CA PRO A 60 1.43 -16.82 10.55
C PRO A 60 2.09 -15.47 10.24
N PHE A 61 1.29 -14.52 9.82
CA PHE A 61 1.72 -13.16 9.55
C PHE A 61 0.82 -12.17 10.27
N SER A 62 1.43 -11.18 10.89
CA SER A 62 0.73 -10.07 11.52
C SER A 62 1.49 -8.78 11.22
N LYS A 63 0.81 -7.83 10.60
CA LYS A 63 1.33 -6.50 10.28
C LYS A 63 0.31 -5.43 10.69
N GLY A 64 0.75 -4.48 11.44
CA GLY A 64 -0.10 -3.51 12.12
C GLY A 64 -0.21 -3.88 13.60
N GLY A 65 -0.37 -2.89 14.44
CA GLY A 65 -0.48 -3.13 15.88
C GLY A 65 -1.65 -4.08 16.15
N ASN A 66 -1.42 -5.11 16.91
CA ASN A 66 -2.49 -5.88 17.53
C ASN A 66 -3.26 -4.92 18.46
N SER A 67 -4.19 -4.17 17.90
CA SER A 67 -5.15 -3.49 18.74
C SER A 67 -6.05 -4.57 19.32
N PHE A 68 -5.78 -4.95 20.56
CA PHE A 68 -6.72 -5.72 21.36
C PHE A 68 -7.97 -4.87 21.51
N SER A 69 -8.82 -4.90 20.50
CA SER A 69 -10.09 -4.18 20.54
C SER A 69 -10.93 -4.78 21.65
N ALA A 70 -11.39 -3.94 22.57
CA ALA A 70 -12.37 -4.36 23.57
C ALA A 70 -13.73 -4.73 22.95
N GLN A 71 -13.89 -4.48 21.65
CA GLN A 71 -15.12 -4.74 20.92
C GLN A 71 -15.04 -6.10 20.21
N THR A 72 -16.13 -6.83 20.24
CA THR A 72 -16.25 -8.07 19.49
C THR A 72 -16.39 -7.78 18.01
N GLN A 73 -15.53 -8.36 17.23
CA GLN A 73 -15.55 -8.36 15.77
C GLN A 73 -16.08 -9.72 15.30
N TRP A 74 -16.89 -9.75 14.27
CA TRP A 74 -17.35 -10.99 13.67
C TRP A 74 -17.30 -10.90 12.16
N PHE A 75 -17.18 -12.04 11.51
CA PHE A 75 -17.21 -12.17 10.06
C PHE A 75 -18.04 -13.37 9.65
N ILE A 76 -18.59 -13.30 8.46
CA ILE A 76 -19.13 -14.41 7.72
C ILE A 76 -18.72 -14.26 6.26
N GLN A 77 -18.26 -15.32 5.65
CA GLN A 77 -17.85 -15.34 4.26
C GLN A 77 -18.27 -16.63 3.60
N GLY A 78 -18.48 -16.59 2.29
CA GLY A 78 -18.79 -17.75 1.48
C GLY A 78 -18.30 -17.55 0.06
N GLY A 79 -17.99 -18.64 -0.60
CA GLY A 79 -17.48 -18.63 -1.96
C GLY A 79 -17.51 -20.01 -2.59
N LEU A 80 -17.05 -20.08 -3.82
CA LEU A 80 -16.80 -21.31 -4.53
C LEU A 80 -15.29 -21.53 -4.59
N GLU A 81 -14.86 -22.77 -4.38
CA GLU A 81 -13.45 -23.12 -4.52
C GLU A 81 -13.08 -23.21 -6.00
N ASP A 82 -12.02 -22.53 -6.38
CA ASP A 82 -11.39 -22.65 -7.69
C ASP A 82 -10.03 -23.34 -7.50
N THR A 83 -9.95 -24.60 -7.81
CA THR A 83 -8.72 -25.39 -7.69
C THR A 83 -7.75 -25.16 -8.86
N GLY A 84 -8.20 -24.44 -9.89
CA GLY A 84 -7.44 -24.25 -11.15
C GLY A 84 -7.30 -25.52 -11.98
N ASP A 85 -7.76 -26.65 -11.48
CA ASP A 85 -7.82 -27.95 -12.17
C ASP A 85 -9.28 -28.40 -12.26
N LYS A 86 -9.88 -28.23 -13.44
CA LYS A 86 -11.27 -28.61 -13.70
C LYS A 86 -11.55 -30.11 -13.56
N ALA A 87 -10.51 -30.93 -13.46
CA ALA A 87 -10.63 -32.35 -13.17
C ALA A 87 -10.65 -32.64 -11.64
N SER A 88 -10.44 -31.64 -10.82
CA SER A 88 -10.55 -31.76 -9.36
C SER A 88 -12.02 -31.94 -8.98
N HIS A 89 -12.29 -32.90 -8.09
CA HIS A 89 -13.63 -33.15 -7.56
C HIS A 89 -14.19 -31.96 -6.72
N TYR A 90 -13.30 -31.05 -6.29
CA TYR A 90 -13.63 -29.90 -5.44
C TYR A 90 -13.76 -28.58 -6.21
N ASP A 91 -13.54 -28.58 -7.53
CA ASP A 91 -13.72 -27.38 -8.33
C ASP A 91 -15.20 -26.96 -8.33
N GLY A 92 -15.48 -25.74 -7.86
CA GLY A 92 -16.83 -25.23 -7.71
C GLY A 92 -17.57 -25.64 -6.43
N GLU A 93 -16.93 -26.33 -5.49
CA GLU A 93 -17.54 -26.58 -4.18
C GLU A 93 -17.75 -25.30 -3.37
N THR A 94 -18.84 -25.29 -2.61
CA THR A 94 -19.15 -24.16 -1.73
C THR A 94 -18.33 -24.23 -0.46
N VAL A 95 -17.58 -23.18 -0.19
CA VAL A 95 -16.84 -22.97 1.06
C VAL A 95 -17.52 -21.88 1.85
N MET A 96 -17.74 -22.10 3.13
CA MET A 96 -18.31 -21.12 4.05
C MET A 96 -17.42 -21.00 5.28
N ALA A 97 -17.28 -19.79 5.81
CA ALA A 97 -16.61 -19.56 7.08
C ALA A 97 -17.32 -18.46 7.86
N ALA A 98 -17.37 -18.61 9.17
CA ALA A 98 -17.86 -17.60 10.09
C ALA A 98 -17.01 -17.62 11.36
N GLY A 99 -16.90 -16.47 12.01
CA GLY A 99 -16.15 -16.40 13.25
C GLY A 99 -16.29 -15.06 13.95
N PHE A 100 -15.70 -15.01 15.12
CA PHE A 100 -15.61 -13.76 15.88
C PHE A 100 -14.27 -13.67 16.61
N GLN A 101 -13.86 -12.44 16.88
CA GLN A 101 -12.75 -12.12 17.75
C GLN A 101 -13.24 -11.17 18.84
N THR A 102 -12.89 -11.45 20.08
CA THR A 102 -13.27 -10.60 21.22
C THR A 102 -12.10 -10.40 22.17
N GLY A 103 -12.00 -9.21 22.74
CA GLY A 103 -11.06 -8.92 23.80
C GLY A 103 -11.60 -9.44 25.14
N LEU A 104 -10.95 -10.45 25.72
CA LEU A 104 -11.29 -10.94 27.06
C LEU A 104 -10.75 -9.99 28.14
N ARG A 105 -9.58 -9.40 27.90
CA ARG A 105 -8.93 -8.37 28.72
C ARG A 105 -8.18 -7.40 27.81
N LYS A 106 -7.62 -6.33 28.37
CA LYS A 106 -6.84 -5.35 27.59
C LYS A 106 -5.66 -5.94 26.80
N ASN A 107 -5.18 -7.09 27.24
CA ASN A 107 -4.01 -7.76 26.69
C ASN A 107 -4.27 -9.22 26.28
N ILE A 108 -5.53 -9.66 26.26
CA ILE A 108 -5.91 -11.04 25.89
C ILE A 108 -7.09 -10.99 24.95
N SER A 109 -6.97 -11.64 23.80
CA SER A 109 -8.06 -11.83 22.82
C SER A 109 -8.31 -13.28 22.50
N LEU A 110 -9.56 -13.62 22.28
CA LEU A 110 -10.03 -14.91 21.84
C LEU A 110 -10.59 -14.78 20.42
N THR A 111 -10.20 -15.68 19.54
CA THR A 111 -10.76 -15.82 18.20
C THR A 111 -11.37 -17.22 18.09
N GLU A 112 -12.62 -17.28 17.66
CA GLU A 112 -13.34 -18.51 17.34
C GLU A 112 -13.77 -18.47 15.89
N GLY A 113 -13.52 -19.54 15.15
CA GLY A 113 -13.90 -19.68 13.76
C GLY A 113 -14.50 -21.06 13.48
N ILE A 114 -15.48 -21.08 12.58
CA ILE A 114 -16.05 -22.31 12.02
C ILE A 114 -16.00 -22.18 10.50
N SER A 115 -15.57 -23.22 9.83
CA SER A 115 -15.58 -23.28 8.37
C SER A 115 -16.12 -24.61 7.86
N LEU A 116 -16.83 -24.55 6.73
CA LEU A 116 -17.25 -25.70 5.94
C LEU A 116 -16.41 -25.70 4.67
N ALA A 117 -15.67 -26.76 4.46
CA ALA A 117 -14.90 -26.99 3.26
C ALA A 117 -14.78 -28.51 3.03
N HIS A 118 -14.79 -28.95 1.78
CA HIS A 118 -14.63 -30.37 1.42
C HIS A 118 -15.57 -31.30 2.19
N GLU A 119 -16.86 -30.93 2.30
CA GLU A 119 -17.89 -31.67 3.03
C GLU A 119 -17.62 -31.89 4.54
N ALA A 120 -16.58 -31.23 5.08
CA ALA A 120 -16.21 -31.31 6.50
C ALA A 120 -16.36 -29.95 7.19
N TRP A 121 -16.69 -29.97 8.46
CA TRP A 121 -16.70 -28.80 9.33
C TRP A 121 -15.41 -28.76 10.12
N TYR A 122 -14.82 -27.56 10.14
CA TYR A 122 -13.62 -27.24 10.92
C TYR A 122 -13.94 -26.17 11.92
N SER A 123 -13.48 -26.33 13.14
CA SER A 123 -13.51 -25.29 14.17
C SER A 123 -12.09 -24.93 14.59
N GLU A 124 -11.80 -23.64 14.69
CA GLU A 124 -10.54 -23.12 15.19
C GLU A 124 -10.78 -22.19 16.37
N THR A 125 -10.10 -22.45 17.47
CA THR A 125 -10.03 -21.58 18.64
C THR A 125 -8.61 -21.04 18.78
N ARG A 126 -8.43 -19.74 18.86
CA ARG A 126 -7.13 -19.10 19.05
C ARG A 126 -7.16 -18.11 20.19
N LEU A 127 -6.19 -18.22 21.08
CA LEU A 127 -5.95 -17.30 22.19
C LEU A 127 -4.67 -16.52 21.91
N ASN A 128 -4.75 -15.19 21.92
CA ASN A 128 -3.59 -14.31 21.82
C ASN A 128 -3.46 -13.52 23.11
N SER A 129 -2.24 -13.35 23.60
CA SER A 129 -2.00 -12.49 24.76
C SER A 129 -0.67 -11.76 24.62
N GLN A 130 -0.63 -10.51 25.11
CA GLN A 130 0.54 -9.66 25.11
C GLN A 130 0.78 -9.15 26.52
N HIS A 131 2.01 -9.34 26.99
CA HIS A 131 2.41 -8.93 28.34
C HIS A 131 3.67 -8.08 28.26
N ALA A 132 3.70 -7.03 29.06
CA ALA A 132 4.94 -6.34 29.36
C ALA A 132 5.70 -7.17 30.41
N VAL A 133 6.90 -7.64 30.08
CA VAL A 133 7.74 -8.45 30.94
C VAL A 133 9.14 -7.82 30.93
N LEU A 134 9.65 -7.47 32.11
CA LEU A 134 10.86 -6.67 32.24
C LEU A 134 10.69 -5.34 31.47
N ASP A 135 11.61 -5.00 30.59
CA ASP A 135 11.56 -3.80 29.74
C ASP A 135 10.99 -4.10 28.33
N GLY A 136 10.60 -5.36 28.06
CA GLY A 136 10.16 -5.82 26.76
C GLY A 136 8.69 -6.23 26.70
N THR A 137 8.34 -6.76 25.53
CA THR A 137 7.01 -7.31 25.25
C THR A 137 7.07 -8.80 24.97
N LEU A 138 6.23 -9.56 25.63
CA LEU A 138 6.03 -10.99 25.43
C LEU A 138 4.67 -11.20 24.75
N ASP A 139 4.68 -11.71 23.53
CA ASP A 139 3.52 -12.07 22.75
C ASP A 139 3.37 -13.60 22.74
N LEU A 140 2.19 -14.09 23.14
CA LEU A 140 1.84 -15.49 23.17
C LEU A 140 0.62 -15.71 22.28
N SER A 141 0.67 -16.75 21.44
CA SER A 141 -0.48 -17.19 20.66
C SER A 141 -0.59 -18.72 20.74
N ALA A 142 -1.78 -19.23 21.01
CA ALA A 142 -2.09 -20.64 20.98
C ALA A 142 -3.39 -20.86 20.23
N GLY A 143 -3.40 -21.81 19.29
CA GLY A 143 -4.56 -22.16 18.49
C GLY A 143 -4.77 -23.67 18.47
N ILE A 144 -6.03 -24.10 18.44
CA ILE A 144 -6.46 -25.49 18.30
C ILE A 144 -7.43 -25.58 17.14
N LEU A 145 -7.20 -26.52 16.24
CA LEU A 145 -8.05 -26.85 15.10
C LEU A 145 -8.67 -28.24 15.34
N HIS A 146 -9.94 -28.37 15.05
CA HIS A 146 -10.65 -29.66 15.06
C HIS A 146 -11.60 -29.74 13.87
N GLY A 147 -11.55 -30.85 13.14
CA GLY A 147 -12.40 -31.16 12.00
C GLY A 147 -13.25 -32.40 12.20
N THR A 148 -14.43 -32.46 11.56
CA THR A 148 -15.31 -33.61 11.59
C THR A 148 -14.78 -34.82 10.81
N ASP A 149 -13.79 -34.58 9.95
CA ASP A 149 -13.03 -35.58 9.19
C ASP A 149 -11.84 -36.15 9.98
N SER A 150 -11.86 -36.02 11.30
CA SER A 150 -10.77 -36.39 12.21
C SER A 150 -9.49 -35.57 12.01
N THR A 151 -9.57 -34.43 11.33
CA THR A 151 -8.46 -33.47 11.28
C THR A 151 -8.33 -32.81 12.64
N SER A 152 -7.13 -32.79 13.17
CA SER A 152 -6.78 -32.05 14.36
C SER A 152 -5.47 -31.28 14.16
N GLY A 153 -5.32 -30.15 14.84
CA GLY A 153 -4.11 -29.35 14.76
C GLY A 153 -3.93 -28.43 15.94
N ASN A 154 -2.70 -28.02 16.16
CA ASN A 154 -2.37 -26.99 17.13
C ASN A 154 -1.29 -26.06 16.59
N THR A 155 -1.41 -24.81 16.94
CA THR A 155 -0.41 -23.77 16.65
C THR A 155 0.00 -23.09 17.94
N GLU A 156 1.29 -22.90 18.13
CA GLU A 156 1.87 -22.26 19.29
C GLU A 156 2.90 -21.25 18.85
N GLN A 157 2.83 -20.04 19.38
CA GLN A 157 3.81 -19.01 19.10
C GLN A 157 4.16 -18.25 20.38
N VAL A 158 5.43 -18.06 20.57
CA VAL A 158 5.98 -17.22 21.64
C VAL A 158 6.98 -16.25 21.01
N THR A 159 6.81 -14.97 21.25
CA THR A 159 7.75 -13.94 20.78
C THR A 159 8.07 -12.99 21.92
N TYR A 160 9.34 -12.73 22.15
CA TYR A 160 9.82 -11.76 23.13
C TYR A 160 10.70 -10.72 22.44
N ASN A 161 10.46 -9.45 22.72
CA ASN A 161 11.21 -8.31 22.18
C ASN A 161 11.61 -7.35 23.30
N ASP A 162 12.90 -7.20 23.53
CA ASP A 162 13.51 -6.25 24.47
C ASP A 162 14.99 -6.04 24.09
N GLY A 163 15.28 -5.07 23.23
CA GLY A 163 16.64 -4.88 22.73
C GLY A 163 17.20 -6.09 21.97
N PHE A 164 16.71 -7.29 22.23
CA PHE A 164 16.88 -8.50 21.46
C PHE A 164 15.52 -9.10 21.10
N SER A 165 15.48 -10.01 20.14
CA SER A 165 14.23 -10.71 19.81
C SER A 165 14.44 -12.23 19.87
N ALA A 166 13.50 -12.91 20.51
CA ALA A 166 13.42 -14.36 20.54
C ALA A 166 12.05 -14.81 20.06
N SER A 167 11.98 -15.77 19.15
CA SER A 167 10.70 -16.32 18.71
C SER A 167 10.75 -17.83 18.62
N LEU A 168 9.66 -18.45 19.00
CA LEU A 168 9.40 -19.87 18.86
C LEU A 168 8.02 -20.02 18.24
N TRP A 169 7.93 -20.78 17.18
CA TRP A 169 6.67 -21.10 16.53
C TRP A 169 6.61 -22.60 16.24
N ARG A 170 5.48 -23.22 16.54
CA ARG A 170 5.20 -24.61 16.24
C ARG A 170 3.81 -24.75 15.62
N ASN A 171 3.71 -25.57 14.60
CA ASN A 171 2.45 -25.98 13.99
C ASN A 171 2.45 -27.50 13.84
N HIS A 172 1.37 -28.11 14.23
CA HIS A 172 1.13 -29.52 14.06
C HIS A 172 -0.27 -29.73 13.47
N THR A 173 -0.36 -30.53 12.43
CA THR A 173 -1.62 -30.89 11.79
C THR A 173 -1.61 -32.36 11.46
N GLU A 174 -2.63 -33.09 11.87
CA GLU A 174 -2.83 -34.50 11.59
C GLU A 174 -4.27 -34.76 11.16
N SER A 175 -4.49 -35.84 10.42
CA SER A 175 -5.81 -36.34 10.05
C SER A 175 -5.79 -37.87 9.91
N ASP A 176 -6.91 -38.50 9.90
CA ASP A 176 -6.99 -39.96 9.69
C ASP A 176 -6.44 -40.40 8.33
N ALA A 177 -6.42 -39.49 7.34
CA ALA A 177 -5.76 -39.71 6.06
C ALA A 177 -4.25 -39.95 6.19
N CYS A 178 -3.62 -39.46 7.27
CA CYS A 178 -2.20 -39.64 7.55
C CYS A 178 -1.90 -41.04 8.06
N SER A 179 -2.83 -41.66 8.77
CA SER A 179 -2.66 -42.99 9.37
C SER A 179 -2.92 -44.14 8.40
N GLY A 180 -3.39 -43.83 7.17
CA GLY A 180 -3.74 -44.86 6.17
C GLY A 180 -4.94 -45.70 6.54
N ARG A 181 -5.69 -45.39 7.61
CA ARG A 181 -6.82 -46.16 8.11
C ARG A 181 -8.11 -46.04 7.27
N HIS A 182 -8.24 -44.92 6.51
CA HIS A 182 -9.38 -44.71 5.63
C HIS A 182 -8.94 -44.31 4.23
N PRO A 183 -8.73 -45.28 3.31
CA PRO A 183 -8.27 -44.97 1.94
C PRO A 183 -9.33 -44.28 1.05
N GLN A 184 -10.55 -44.07 1.54
CA GLN A 184 -11.64 -43.47 0.76
C GLN A 184 -11.84 -41.97 0.95
N SER A 185 -11.21 -41.34 1.93
CA SER A 185 -11.26 -39.89 2.04
C SER A 185 -10.20 -39.26 1.10
N VAL A 186 -10.65 -38.84 -0.07
CA VAL A 186 -9.82 -38.18 -1.11
C VAL A 186 -9.45 -36.74 -0.71
N HIS A 187 -9.55 -36.37 0.56
CA HIS A 187 -9.25 -35.05 1.08
C HIS A 187 -7.73 -34.79 1.05
N ALA A 188 -7.22 -34.58 -0.15
CA ALA A 188 -5.80 -34.43 -0.42
C ALA A 188 -5.21 -33.06 0.01
N SER A 189 -6.02 -32.15 0.56
CA SER A 189 -5.59 -30.79 0.88
C SER A 189 -4.93 -30.64 2.25
N MET A 190 -5.25 -31.51 3.21
CA MET A 190 -4.65 -31.42 4.55
C MET A 190 -3.30 -32.14 4.60
N THR A 191 -2.26 -31.42 4.88
CA THR A 191 -0.90 -31.95 5.03
C THR A 191 -0.69 -32.42 6.47
N CYS A 192 -0.34 -33.70 6.64
CA CYS A 192 0.12 -34.25 7.90
C CYS A 192 1.53 -33.75 8.18
N GLN A 193 1.61 -32.63 8.84
CA GLN A 193 2.86 -31.92 8.97
C GLN A 193 3.07 -31.43 10.41
N THR A 194 4.27 -31.62 10.92
CA THR A 194 4.75 -30.92 12.10
C THR A 194 5.88 -30.01 11.69
N SER A 195 5.78 -28.73 12.00
CA SER A 195 6.87 -27.78 11.78
C SER A 195 7.13 -26.95 13.03
N MET A 196 8.39 -26.63 13.27
CA MET A 196 8.85 -25.81 14.38
C MET A 196 9.97 -24.90 13.90
N ASN A 197 9.89 -23.63 14.26
CA ASN A 197 10.92 -22.64 14.02
C ASN A 197 11.27 -21.92 15.31
N ALA A 198 12.55 -21.79 15.61
CA ALA A 198 13.05 -21.00 16.71
C ALA A 198 14.09 -20.02 16.19
N SER A 199 14.04 -18.78 16.64
CA SER A 199 15.06 -17.78 16.31
C SER A 199 15.38 -16.90 17.51
N LEU A 200 16.65 -16.50 17.58
CA LEU A 200 17.18 -15.55 18.55
C LEU A 200 18.02 -14.53 17.79
N SER A 201 17.70 -13.26 17.92
CA SER A 201 18.45 -12.15 17.35
C SER A 201 18.92 -11.22 18.47
N VAL A 202 20.23 -11.03 18.58
CA VAL A 202 20.86 -10.24 19.65
C VAL A 202 21.74 -9.17 19.03
N PRO A 203 21.50 -7.88 19.32
CA PRO A 203 22.42 -6.81 18.96
C PRO A 203 23.66 -6.86 19.87
N VAL A 204 24.84 -6.80 19.27
CA VAL A 204 26.13 -6.76 19.97
C VAL A 204 26.96 -5.61 19.40
N GLY A 205 26.81 -4.42 19.95
CA GLY A 205 27.38 -3.20 19.37
C GLY A 205 26.79 -2.89 17.99
N ASN A 206 27.63 -2.86 16.97
CA ASN A 206 27.18 -2.63 15.57
C ASN A 206 26.85 -3.94 14.84
N TRP A 207 26.89 -5.06 15.51
CA TRP A 207 26.59 -6.36 14.98
C TRP A 207 25.22 -6.85 15.43
N TYR A 208 24.56 -7.62 14.59
CA TYR A 208 23.40 -8.43 14.95
C TYR A 208 23.76 -9.90 14.80
N ALA A 209 23.74 -10.63 15.88
CA ALA A 209 23.91 -12.08 15.88
C ALA A 209 22.53 -12.74 15.77
N LEU A 210 22.39 -13.71 14.87
CA LEU A 210 21.17 -14.48 14.64
C LEU A 210 21.49 -15.97 14.83
N LEU A 211 20.70 -16.61 15.67
CA LEU A 211 20.62 -18.07 15.77
C LEU A 211 19.24 -18.50 15.28
N GLY A 212 19.22 -19.47 14.39
CA GLY A 212 17.98 -20.02 13.83
C GLY A 212 17.98 -21.54 13.87
N TYR A 213 16.84 -22.12 14.21
CA TYR A 213 16.59 -23.55 14.13
C TYR A 213 15.23 -23.77 13.48
N SER A 214 15.15 -24.68 12.53
CA SER A 214 13.89 -25.10 11.95
C SER A 214 13.84 -26.62 11.78
N THR A 215 12.68 -27.21 12.02
CA THR A 215 12.41 -28.59 11.71
C THR A 215 11.04 -28.72 11.06
N SER A 216 10.94 -29.59 10.07
CA SER A 216 9.69 -29.92 9.40
C SER A 216 9.64 -31.41 9.14
N ARG A 217 8.59 -32.03 9.59
CA ARG A 217 8.30 -33.45 9.37
C ARG A 217 6.96 -33.58 8.69
N THR A 218 6.95 -34.20 7.52
CA THR A 218 5.74 -34.58 6.81
C THR A 218 5.60 -36.10 6.87
N GLU A 219 4.46 -36.59 7.25
CA GLU A 219 4.20 -38.03 7.27
C GLU A 219 3.90 -38.53 5.85
N GLY A 220 4.35 -39.77 5.56
CA GLY A 220 4.09 -40.40 4.27
C GLY A 220 2.63 -40.78 4.16
N ARG A 221 2.04 -40.54 2.98
CA ARG A 221 0.62 -40.86 2.76
C ARG A 221 0.36 -41.38 1.35
N PRO A 222 -0.61 -42.28 1.18
CA PRO A 222 -1.11 -42.65 -0.11
C PRO A 222 -1.90 -41.48 -0.73
N VAL A 223 -1.70 -41.23 -2.01
CA VAL A 223 -2.45 -40.24 -2.80
C VAL A 223 -3.02 -40.95 -4.00
N TYR A 224 -4.30 -40.74 -4.27
CA TYR A 224 -4.94 -41.26 -5.45
C TYR A 224 -4.91 -40.19 -6.53
N ARG A 225 -4.25 -40.49 -7.66
CA ARG A 225 -4.27 -39.61 -8.85
C ARG A 225 -5.20 -40.21 -9.88
N GLY A 226 -6.24 -39.46 -10.27
CA GLY A 226 -7.06 -39.79 -11.42
C GLY A 226 -6.24 -39.54 -12.71
N TYR A 227 -6.17 -40.52 -13.59
CA TYR A 227 -5.67 -40.36 -14.96
C TYR A 227 -6.89 -40.31 -15.88
N ASP A 228 -7.04 -39.20 -16.56
CA ASP A 228 -8.00 -39.04 -17.65
C ASP A 228 -7.35 -39.62 -18.91
N ASP A 229 -7.81 -40.79 -19.33
CA ASP A 229 -7.44 -41.36 -20.61
C ASP A 229 -8.45 -40.81 -21.63
N ASN A 230 -7.95 -39.97 -22.55
CA ASN A 230 -8.66 -39.11 -23.50
C ASN A 230 -9.71 -39.79 -24.41
N SER A 231 -10.17 -40.98 -24.12
CA SER A 231 -11.06 -41.75 -25.01
C SER A 231 -12.45 -42.05 -24.48
N ASP A 232 -12.70 -42.04 -23.15
CA ASP A 232 -14.04 -42.30 -22.62
C ASP A 232 -14.26 -41.65 -21.24
N LYS A 233 -15.24 -40.75 -21.14
CA LYS A 233 -15.63 -40.01 -19.93
C LYS A 233 -16.12 -40.82 -18.73
N GLU A 234 -16.18 -42.14 -18.84
CA GLU A 234 -16.71 -43.02 -17.76
C GLU A 234 -15.65 -43.87 -17.04
N ASN A 235 -14.39 -43.87 -17.48
CA ASN A 235 -13.35 -44.70 -16.87
C ASN A 235 -12.19 -43.87 -16.33
N VAL A 236 -12.36 -43.23 -15.18
CA VAL A 236 -11.25 -42.64 -14.42
C VAL A 236 -10.51 -43.75 -13.70
N PHE A 237 -9.33 -44.12 -14.17
CA PHE A 237 -8.46 -45.06 -13.47
C PHE A 237 -7.69 -44.33 -12.35
N TRP A 238 -8.02 -44.63 -11.11
CA TRP A 238 -7.32 -44.12 -9.95
C TRP A 238 -6.04 -44.91 -9.71
N ARG A 239 -4.89 -44.27 -9.87
CA ARG A 239 -3.61 -44.87 -9.51
C ARG A 239 -3.18 -44.39 -8.14
N GLN A 240 -2.98 -45.35 -7.24
CA GLN A 240 -2.40 -45.06 -5.92
C GLN A 240 -0.94 -44.64 -6.10
N ALA A 241 -0.63 -43.41 -5.76
CA ALA A 241 0.72 -42.91 -5.62
C ALA A 241 1.01 -42.76 -4.11
N TYR A 242 2.26 -42.89 -3.74
CA TYR A 242 2.68 -42.70 -2.35
C TYR A 242 3.59 -41.45 -2.25
N ILE A 243 3.21 -40.52 -1.41
CA ILE A 243 4.08 -39.41 -1.05
C ILE A 243 4.92 -39.91 0.13
N PRO A 244 6.25 -40.00 -0.01
CA PRO A 244 7.10 -40.48 1.07
C PRO A 244 7.11 -39.49 2.24
N ALA A 245 7.30 -40.03 3.45
CA ALA A 245 7.61 -39.22 4.61
C ALA A 245 8.88 -38.41 4.36
N SER A 246 8.92 -37.19 4.81
CA SER A 246 10.13 -36.36 4.77
C SER A 246 10.41 -35.76 6.13
N HIS A 247 11.67 -35.72 6.50
CA HIS A 247 12.14 -35.09 7.73
C HIS A 247 13.30 -34.17 7.44
N ARG A 248 13.12 -32.90 7.75
CA ARG A 248 14.12 -31.88 7.54
C ARG A 248 14.40 -31.13 8.83
N GLU A 249 15.67 -30.99 9.15
CA GLU A 249 16.17 -30.17 10.24
C GLU A 249 17.19 -29.18 9.70
N SER A 250 17.24 -28.02 10.29
CA SER A 250 18.16 -26.96 9.88
C SER A 250 18.53 -26.09 11.06
N ALA A 251 19.80 -25.83 11.22
CA ALA A 251 20.35 -24.90 12.19
C ALA A 251 21.27 -23.89 11.50
N GLN A 252 21.21 -22.64 11.92
CA GLN A 252 22.03 -21.58 11.39
C GLN A 252 22.52 -20.68 12.53
N ALA A 253 23.78 -20.25 12.43
CA ALA A 253 24.33 -19.17 13.24
C ALA A 253 24.96 -18.15 12.30
N SER A 254 24.57 -16.87 12.43
CA SER A 254 25.05 -15.82 11.56
C SER A 254 25.21 -14.49 12.28
N ALA A 255 25.97 -13.59 11.68
CA ALA A 255 26.15 -12.23 12.16
C ALA A 255 26.02 -11.25 10.99
N THR A 256 25.37 -10.13 11.24
CA THR A 256 25.22 -9.02 10.30
C THR A 256 25.90 -7.78 10.87
N TYR A 257 26.67 -7.11 10.03
CA TYR A 257 27.27 -5.81 10.33
C TYR A 257 26.75 -4.77 9.34
N SER A 258 26.28 -3.66 9.87
CA SER A 258 25.77 -2.55 9.06
C SER A 258 26.65 -1.31 9.24
N LEU A 259 27.11 -0.74 8.15
CA LEU A 259 27.93 0.47 8.11
C LEU A 259 27.27 1.51 7.20
N ASN A 260 27.09 2.71 7.74
CA ASN A 260 26.67 3.86 6.95
C ASN A 260 27.88 4.73 6.61
N MET A 261 28.22 4.84 5.34
CA MET A 261 29.35 5.64 4.85
C MET A 261 28.99 6.39 3.58
N ALA A 262 29.23 7.69 3.56
CA ALA A 262 28.99 8.55 2.39
C ALA A 262 27.57 8.47 1.82
N GLY A 263 26.54 8.29 2.67
CA GLY A 263 25.14 8.16 2.25
C GLY A 263 24.78 6.79 1.70
N MET A 264 25.71 5.85 1.69
CA MET A 264 25.49 4.44 1.36
C MET A 264 25.36 3.63 2.64
N ASN A 265 24.47 2.65 2.63
CA ASN A 265 24.37 1.65 3.66
C ASN A 265 25.01 0.34 3.13
N ILE A 266 26.04 -0.13 3.82
CA ILE A 266 26.77 -1.35 3.51
C ILE A 266 26.42 -2.38 4.58
N ASN A 267 25.84 -3.50 4.18
CA ASN A 267 25.53 -4.62 5.06
C ASN A 267 26.38 -5.81 4.68
N THR A 268 27.06 -6.37 5.66
CA THR A 268 27.80 -7.63 5.53
C THR A 268 27.14 -8.64 6.44
N HIS A 269 26.79 -9.79 5.88
CA HIS A 269 26.15 -10.88 6.60
C HIS A 269 26.92 -12.16 6.33
N GLY A 270 27.26 -12.91 7.36
CA GLY A 270 27.97 -14.17 7.22
C GLY A 270 27.60 -15.15 8.33
N GLY A 271 27.71 -16.41 8.04
CA GLY A 271 27.36 -17.44 9.00
C GLY A 271 27.66 -18.86 8.55
N VAL A 272 27.28 -19.76 9.43
CA VAL A 272 27.41 -21.21 9.24
C VAL A 272 26.02 -21.83 9.34
N TRP A 273 25.80 -22.89 8.60
CA TRP A 273 24.54 -23.61 8.60
C TRP A 273 24.76 -25.10 8.54
N ARG A 274 23.78 -25.82 9.03
CA ARG A 274 23.74 -27.29 8.94
C ARG A 274 22.29 -27.69 8.65
N THR A 275 22.12 -28.56 7.66
CA THR A 275 20.84 -29.17 7.34
C THR A 275 20.95 -30.67 7.37
N ARG A 276 19.85 -31.30 7.77
CA ARG A 276 19.63 -32.73 7.65
C ARG A 276 18.31 -32.94 6.93
N ASN A 277 18.36 -33.63 5.80
CA ASN A 277 17.20 -33.91 4.98
C ASN A 277 17.12 -35.42 4.72
N ASP A 278 16.13 -36.09 5.32
CA ASP A 278 15.91 -37.52 5.19
C ASP A 278 17.20 -38.37 5.47
N GLY A 279 17.95 -37.97 6.48
CA GLY A 279 19.20 -38.64 6.87
C GLY A 279 20.46 -38.16 6.14
N VAL A 280 20.34 -37.35 5.11
CA VAL A 280 21.49 -36.72 4.43
C VAL A 280 21.85 -35.42 5.14
N ASN A 281 23.08 -35.37 5.66
CA ASN A 281 23.60 -34.16 6.29
C ASN A 281 24.33 -33.31 5.25
N ASP A 282 24.09 -32.01 5.30
CA ASP A 282 24.86 -31.01 4.59
C ASP A 282 25.16 -29.84 5.53
N ASP A 283 26.38 -29.32 5.46
CA ASP A 283 26.82 -28.21 6.27
C ASP A 283 27.69 -27.26 5.43
N GLY A 284 27.72 -26.03 5.81
CA GLY A 284 28.43 -25.04 5.04
C GLY A 284 28.51 -23.67 5.71
N LEU A 285 29.10 -22.77 4.97
CA LEU A 285 29.23 -21.36 5.32
C LEU A 285 28.71 -20.49 4.20
N PHE A 286 28.28 -19.32 4.57
CA PHE A 286 27.85 -18.29 3.61
C PHE A 286 28.35 -16.92 4.03
N MET A 287 28.52 -16.06 3.04
CA MET A 287 28.85 -14.66 3.23
C MET A 287 28.13 -13.83 2.17
N SER A 288 27.51 -12.76 2.59
CA SER A 288 26.90 -11.79 1.68
C SER A 288 27.38 -10.37 1.99
N VAL A 289 27.50 -9.58 0.95
CA VAL A 289 27.76 -8.14 1.04
C VAL A 289 26.74 -7.44 0.18
N SER A 290 26.03 -6.49 0.76
CA SER A 290 25.11 -5.64 0.02
C SER A 290 25.40 -4.17 0.28
N VAL A 291 25.26 -3.37 -0.78
CA VAL A 291 25.42 -1.92 -0.74
C VAL A 291 24.11 -1.31 -1.23
N SER A 292 23.58 -0.38 -0.48
CA SER A 292 22.37 0.33 -0.88
C SER A 292 22.56 1.84 -0.74
N TYR A 293 21.93 2.55 -1.66
CA TYR A 293 21.91 4.00 -1.71
C TYR A 293 20.49 4.50 -1.93
N ALA A 294 20.03 5.41 -1.07
CA ALA A 294 18.75 6.07 -1.20
C ALA A 294 18.96 7.55 -1.51
N SER A 295 18.48 8.01 -2.66
CA SER A 295 18.42 9.42 -2.96
C SER A 295 17.23 10.05 -2.26
N GLN A 296 17.47 10.98 -1.34
CA GLN A 296 16.39 11.77 -0.74
C GLN A 296 16.13 13.00 -1.60
N PRO A 297 14.88 13.32 -1.91
CA PRO A 297 14.57 14.55 -2.61
C PRO A 297 14.75 15.75 -1.66
N PRO A 298 15.23 16.88 -2.14
CA PRO A 298 15.33 18.12 -1.36
C PRO A 298 13.95 18.75 -1.07
N THR A 299 12.87 18.26 -1.67
CA THR A 299 11.50 18.78 -1.52
C THR A 299 10.45 17.68 -1.54
N MET A 300 9.27 17.92 -0.94
CA MET A 300 8.14 16.98 -0.87
C MET A 300 7.57 16.52 -2.24
N THR A 301 7.97 17.15 -3.33
CA THR A 301 7.48 16.88 -4.69
C THR A 301 8.51 16.17 -5.59
N GLY A 302 9.56 15.63 -5.00
CA GLY A 302 10.64 14.98 -5.75
C GLY A 302 10.40 13.51 -6.05
N SER A 303 11.28 12.94 -6.88
CA SER A 303 11.38 11.50 -7.06
C SER A 303 12.36 10.91 -6.06
N ASN A 304 11.98 9.81 -5.42
CA ASN A 304 12.86 9.01 -4.57
C ASN A 304 13.48 7.90 -5.41
N GLY A 305 14.79 7.70 -5.29
CA GLY A 305 15.49 6.60 -5.90
C GLY A 305 16.14 5.73 -4.84
N TYR A 306 16.02 4.43 -4.99
CA TYR A 306 16.71 3.44 -4.18
C TYR A 306 17.45 2.48 -5.11
N THR A 307 18.73 2.31 -4.88
CA THR A 307 19.56 1.36 -5.63
C THR A 307 20.24 0.44 -4.63
N SER A 308 20.19 -0.85 -4.90
CA SER A 308 20.93 -1.85 -4.12
C SER A 308 21.67 -2.80 -5.05
N ALA A 309 22.83 -3.20 -4.63
CA ALA A 309 23.62 -4.25 -5.26
C ALA A 309 24.16 -5.17 -4.18
N GLY A 310 24.16 -6.46 -4.45
CA GLY A 310 24.64 -7.44 -3.50
C GLY A 310 25.32 -8.62 -4.19
N THR A 311 26.16 -9.30 -3.44
CA THR A 311 26.76 -10.57 -3.82
C THR A 311 26.75 -11.51 -2.64
N ASP A 312 26.49 -12.78 -2.92
CA ASP A 312 26.43 -13.84 -1.94
C ASP A 312 27.32 -14.99 -2.37
N ILE A 313 28.05 -15.54 -1.43
CA ILE A 313 28.87 -16.73 -1.61
C ILE A 313 28.34 -17.78 -0.63
N HIS A 314 28.02 -18.95 -1.15
CA HIS A 314 27.53 -20.07 -0.39
C HIS A 314 28.43 -21.29 -0.67
N SER A 315 29.00 -21.82 0.38
CA SER A 315 29.82 -23.02 0.29
C SER A 315 29.18 -24.14 1.10
N SER A 316 29.07 -25.30 0.50
CA SER A 316 28.52 -26.49 1.10
C SER A 316 29.55 -27.62 1.03
N ARG A 317 29.52 -28.52 2.00
CA ARG A 317 30.39 -29.68 2.04
C ARG A 317 30.13 -30.62 0.86
N ASN A 318 28.87 -30.75 0.45
CA ASN A 318 28.43 -31.73 -0.55
C ASN A 318 28.22 -31.11 -1.93
N GLN A 319 28.38 -29.80 -2.09
CA GLN A 319 28.14 -29.11 -3.35
C GLN A 319 29.26 -28.12 -3.67
N LYS A 320 29.42 -27.79 -4.93
CA LYS A 320 30.35 -26.73 -5.34
C LYS A 320 29.96 -25.41 -4.74
N THR A 321 30.93 -24.58 -4.44
CA THR A 321 30.69 -23.20 -4.02
C THR A 321 29.85 -22.48 -5.04
N GLN A 322 28.84 -21.81 -4.53
CA GLN A 322 27.85 -21.09 -5.33
C GLN A 322 28.03 -19.60 -5.08
N THR A 323 27.95 -18.83 -6.12
CA THR A 323 28.02 -17.37 -6.04
C THR A 323 26.79 -16.79 -6.72
N SER A 324 26.12 -15.86 -6.07
CA SER A 324 25.04 -15.10 -6.68
C SER A 324 25.30 -13.61 -6.56
N TRP A 325 24.70 -12.87 -7.46
CA TRP A 325 24.73 -11.41 -7.44
C TRP A 325 23.36 -10.86 -7.79
N ASN A 326 23.04 -9.69 -7.27
CA ASN A 326 21.82 -8.98 -7.59
C ASN A 326 22.05 -7.47 -7.64
N VAL A 327 21.33 -6.82 -8.54
CA VAL A 327 21.27 -5.35 -8.63
C VAL A 327 19.81 -4.96 -8.82
N ASN A 328 19.33 -4.07 -7.96
CA ASN A 328 17.98 -3.56 -8.01
C ASN A 328 17.98 -2.04 -8.00
N HIS A 329 17.16 -1.44 -8.81
CA HIS A 329 16.89 0.00 -8.79
C HIS A 329 15.38 0.22 -8.76
N VAL A 330 14.94 1.01 -7.78
CA VAL A 330 13.55 1.42 -7.64
C VAL A 330 13.50 2.93 -7.68
N ARG A 331 12.62 3.47 -8.49
CA ARG A 331 12.35 4.91 -8.53
C ARG A 331 10.87 5.18 -8.36
N SER A 332 10.54 6.01 -7.40
CA SER A 332 9.17 6.40 -7.12
C SER A 332 8.98 7.90 -7.31
N TRP A 333 7.80 8.28 -7.76
CA TRP A 333 7.36 9.66 -7.95
C TRP A 333 6.05 9.85 -7.21
N GLN A 334 6.02 10.83 -6.36
CA GLN A 334 4.82 11.20 -5.61
C GLN A 334 4.41 12.62 -6.01
N GLN A 335 3.59 12.71 -7.03
CA GLN A 335 2.97 13.97 -7.46
C GLN A 335 1.46 13.83 -7.36
N ASP A 336 0.82 13.58 -8.51
CA ASP A 336 -0.62 13.41 -8.63
C ASP A 336 -1.06 11.98 -8.46
N LEU A 337 -0.22 11.10 -8.86
CA LEU A 337 -0.36 9.68 -8.88
C LEU A 337 0.94 9.12 -8.33
N TYR A 338 0.87 8.25 -7.34
CA TYR A 338 2.04 7.49 -6.96
C TYR A 338 2.43 6.59 -8.13
N ARG A 339 3.67 6.68 -8.54
CA ARG A 339 4.25 5.85 -9.60
C ARG A 339 5.54 5.27 -9.09
N GLU A 340 5.76 4.04 -9.40
CA GLU A 340 6.99 3.34 -9.08
C GLU A 340 7.44 2.54 -10.30
N LEU A 341 8.72 2.57 -10.57
CA LEU A 341 9.38 1.75 -11.55
C LEU A 341 10.50 0.99 -10.84
N SER A 342 10.52 -0.32 -11.00
CA SER A 342 11.55 -1.20 -10.46
C SER A 342 12.24 -1.96 -11.58
N VAL A 343 13.56 -2.04 -11.50
CA VAL A 343 14.40 -2.83 -12.42
C VAL A 343 15.29 -3.69 -11.57
N GLY A 344 15.28 -4.99 -11.84
CA GLY A 344 16.08 -5.98 -11.13
C GLY A 344 16.85 -6.87 -12.09
N PHE A 345 18.10 -7.15 -11.74
CA PHE A 345 18.92 -8.15 -12.39
C PHE A 345 19.55 -9.01 -11.32
N SER A 346 19.62 -10.32 -11.58
CA SER A 346 20.31 -11.26 -10.71
C SER A 346 20.93 -12.36 -11.53
N GLY A 347 22.00 -12.93 -11.01
CA GLY A 347 22.67 -14.05 -11.63
C GLY A 347 23.19 -15.03 -10.59
N TYR A 348 23.40 -16.25 -11.01
CA TYR A 348 23.82 -17.36 -10.18
C TYR A 348 24.89 -18.15 -10.88
N ASN A 349 26.08 -18.20 -10.31
CA ASN A 349 27.29 -18.69 -10.98
C ASN A 349 27.39 -18.09 -12.41
N ASP A 350 27.89 -18.81 -13.35
CA ASP A 350 27.88 -18.44 -14.78
C ASP A 350 26.74 -19.12 -15.55
N ASP A 351 25.79 -19.74 -14.84
CA ASP A 351 24.85 -20.70 -15.44
C ASP A 351 23.43 -20.17 -15.55
N SER A 352 23.05 -19.16 -14.77
CA SER A 352 21.71 -18.59 -14.84
C SER A 352 21.68 -17.10 -14.52
N TRP A 353 20.77 -16.41 -15.18
CA TRP A 353 20.47 -15.00 -14.88
C TRP A 353 18.98 -14.74 -14.99
N SER A 354 18.53 -13.73 -14.32
CA SER A 354 17.16 -13.21 -14.45
C SER A 354 17.15 -11.70 -14.47
N GLY A 355 16.23 -11.14 -15.25
CA GLY A 355 15.94 -9.73 -15.30
C GLY A 355 14.46 -9.49 -15.08
N SER A 356 14.11 -8.44 -14.34
CA SER A 356 12.73 -8.04 -14.10
C SER A 356 12.56 -6.54 -14.28
N LEU A 357 11.40 -6.16 -14.83
CA LEU A 357 10.94 -4.79 -14.93
C LEU A 357 9.54 -4.73 -14.34
N GLY A 358 9.38 -3.98 -13.27
CA GLY A 358 8.11 -3.79 -12.58
C GLY A 358 7.65 -2.34 -12.64
N GLY A 359 6.35 -2.14 -12.68
CA GLY A 359 5.72 -0.84 -12.56
C GLY A 359 4.51 -0.90 -11.64
N ARG A 360 4.33 0.14 -10.82
CA ARG A 360 3.18 0.30 -9.93
C ARG A 360 2.63 1.71 -10.05
N MET A 361 1.33 1.82 -10.13
CA MET A 361 0.62 3.09 -10.13
C MET A 361 -0.51 3.02 -9.12
N SER A 362 -0.57 3.97 -8.20
CA SER A 362 -1.64 4.07 -7.22
C SER A 362 -2.25 5.46 -7.22
N GLY A 363 -3.57 5.55 -7.23
CA GLY A 363 -4.30 6.81 -7.28
C GLY A 363 -5.75 6.66 -6.82
N ARG A 364 -6.54 7.69 -7.05
CA ARG A 364 -7.93 7.78 -6.60
C ARG A 364 -8.85 6.66 -7.13
N MET A 365 -8.49 6.00 -8.21
CA MET A 365 -9.33 4.96 -8.84
C MET A 365 -8.87 3.54 -8.54
N GLY A 366 -7.79 3.38 -7.79
CA GLY A 366 -7.24 2.07 -7.47
C GLY A 366 -5.74 2.00 -7.66
N GLU A 367 -5.24 0.79 -7.66
CA GLU A 367 -3.84 0.45 -7.82
C GLU A 367 -3.66 -0.52 -8.99
N LEU A 368 -2.73 -0.21 -9.86
CA LEU A 368 -2.29 -1.04 -10.98
C LEU A 368 -0.83 -1.43 -10.73
N SER A 369 -0.52 -2.71 -10.83
CA SER A 369 0.84 -3.23 -10.85
C SER A 369 1.05 -4.15 -12.04
N ALA A 370 2.25 -4.13 -12.61
CA ALA A 370 2.65 -5.06 -13.65
C ALA A 370 4.14 -5.36 -13.52
N THR A 371 4.51 -6.61 -13.70
CA THR A 371 5.90 -7.07 -13.68
C THR A 371 6.14 -8.02 -14.85
N ILE A 372 7.16 -7.73 -15.64
CA ILE A 372 7.70 -8.61 -16.66
C ILE A 372 9.00 -9.16 -16.14
N SER A 373 9.18 -10.45 -16.20
CA SER A 373 10.45 -11.10 -15.88
C SER A 373 10.88 -12.07 -16.97
N ASN A 374 12.18 -12.13 -17.17
CA ASN A 374 12.82 -13.10 -18.04
C ASN A 374 13.93 -13.78 -17.26
N SER A 375 13.99 -15.10 -17.32
CA SER A 375 15.04 -15.89 -16.72
C SER A 375 15.63 -16.82 -17.76
N HIS A 376 16.94 -17.00 -17.68
CA HIS A 376 17.69 -17.93 -18.50
C HIS A 376 18.46 -18.90 -17.62
N GLN A 377 18.37 -20.16 -17.94
CA GLN A 377 19.13 -21.21 -17.28
C GLN A 377 19.80 -22.08 -18.34
N ARG A 378 21.10 -22.28 -18.22
CA ARG A 378 21.92 -22.95 -19.23
C ARG A 378 21.39 -24.32 -19.68
N ASN A 379 20.81 -25.09 -18.75
CA ASN A 379 20.33 -26.44 -19.03
C ASN A 379 18.80 -26.53 -19.24
N ALA A 380 18.05 -25.47 -19.00
CA ALA A 380 16.58 -25.46 -19.07
C ALA A 380 16.02 -24.43 -20.05
N GLY A 381 16.91 -23.60 -20.66
CA GLY A 381 16.47 -22.57 -21.61
C GLY A 381 16.00 -21.29 -20.94
N SER A 382 15.19 -20.52 -21.66
CA SER A 382 14.67 -19.23 -21.20
C SER A 382 13.18 -19.32 -20.93
N ALA A 383 12.74 -18.67 -19.84
CA ALA A 383 11.34 -18.51 -19.49
C ALA A 383 11.02 -17.02 -19.29
N SER A 384 9.90 -16.58 -19.83
CA SER A 384 9.38 -15.23 -19.61
C SER A 384 8.05 -15.29 -18.91
N SER A 385 7.81 -14.37 -17.98
CA SER A 385 6.52 -14.24 -17.32
C SER A 385 6.08 -12.78 -17.29
N LEU A 386 4.77 -12.56 -17.43
CA LEU A 386 4.10 -11.30 -17.24
C LEU A 386 3.04 -11.49 -16.17
N THR A 387 3.14 -10.71 -15.10
CA THR A 387 2.13 -10.67 -14.06
C THR A 387 1.59 -9.24 -14.01
N ALA A 388 0.27 -9.09 -14.05
CA ALA A 388 -0.38 -7.80 -13.90
C ALA A 388 -1.59 -7.94 -12.99
N GLY A 389 -1.83 -6.93 -12.17
CA GLY A 389 -2.95 -6.87 -11.26
C GLY A 389 -3.50 -5.45 -11.17
N TYR A 390 -4.81 -5.35 -11.06
CA TYR A 390 -5.51 -4.11 -10.76
C TYR A 390 -6.47 -4.35 -9.61
N SER A 391 -6.36 -3.51 -8.58
CA SER A 391 -7.27 -3.54 -7.44
C SER A 391 -7.97 -2.20 -7.27
N SER A 392 -9.25 -2.23 -6.96
CA SER A 392 -10.08 -1.04 -6.84
C SER A 392 -11.31 -1.38 -5.99
N SER A 393 -11.89 -0.37 -5.36
CA SER A 393 -13.09 -0.53 -4.56
C SER A 393 -14.18 0.42 -5.03
N LEU A 394 -15.40 -0.08 -5.00
CA LEU A 394 -16.63 0.65 -5.32
C LEU A 394 -17.54 0.68 -4.11
N ALA A 395 -18.05 1.85 -3.77
CA ALA A 395 -19.05 1.99 -2.74
C ALA A 395 -20.30 2.64 -3.33
N LEU A 396 -21.45 2.00 -3.15
CA LEU A 396 -22.74 2.49 -3.59
C LEU A 396 -23.52 2.99 -2.38
N SER A 397 -24.00 4.22 -2.45
CA SER A 397 -24.87 4.81 -1.46
C SER A 397 -26.02 5.57 -2.10
N ARG A 398 -26.96 6.09 -1.28
CA ARG A 398 -28.01 6.99 -1.76
C ARG A 398 -27.46 8.28 -2.39
N ASN A 399 -26.24 8.67 -2.04
CA ASN A 399 -25.58 9.89 -2.53
C ASN A 399 -24.77 9.66 -3.81
N GLY A 400 -24.69 8.43 -4.32
CA GLY A 400 -24.01 8.09 -5.57
C GLY A 400 -23.05 6.92 -5.47
N LEU A 401 -22.30 6.73 -6.53
CA LEU A 401 -21.26 5.74 -6.68
C LEU A 401 -19.90 6.40 -6.41
N PHE A 402 -19.15 5.84 -5.48
CA PHE A 402 -17.81 6.30 -5.13
C PHE A 402 -16.79 5.23 -5.50
N TRP A 403 -15.72 5.66 -6.14
CA TRP A 403 -14.66 4.80 -6.62
C TRP A 403 -13.35 5.18 -5.92
N GLY A 404 -12.58 4.21 -5.47
CA GLY A 404 -11.37 4.47 -4.70
C GLY A 404 -10.33 3.39 -4.74
N GLY A 405 -9.42 3.47 -3.78
CA GLY A 405 -8.29 2.56 -3.64
C GLY A 405 -8.70 1.10 -3.54
N GLY A 406 -7.78 0.21 -3.88
CA GLY A 406 -7.96 -1.22 -3.72
C GLY A 406 -7.61 -1.67 -2.31
N GLN A 407 -8.41 -2.57 -1.77
CA GLN A 407 -8.08 -3.38 -0.61
C GLN A 407 -8.63 -4.78 -0.87
N ASP A 408 -7.82 -5.77 -0.60
CA ASP A 408 -8.13 -7.14 -0.99
C ASP A 408 -9.00 -7.81 0.08
N GLY A 409 -10.21 -8.23 -0.32
CA GLY A 409 -10.99 -9.30 0.28
C GLY A 409 -11.49 -9.17 1.72
N GLU A 410 -11.09 -8.17 2.50
CA GLU A 410 -11.54 -8.00 3.88
C GLU A 410 -12.78 -7.09 3.98
N PRO A 411 -13.65 -7.30 4.97
CA PRO A 411 -14.77 -6.40 5.21
C PRO A 411 -14.27 -5.00 5.50
N ALA A 412 -14.36 -4.12 4.52
CA ALA A 412 -13.90 -2.75 4.60
C ALA A 412 -15.03 -1.80 4.98
N SER A 413 -14.70 -0.74 5.63
CA SER A 413 -15.48 0.47 5.73
C SER A 413 -14.82 1.56 4.86
N GLY A 414 -15.48 2.69 4.67
CA GLY A 414 -14.90 3.72 3.83
C GLY A 414 -15.41 5.12 4.13
N MET A 415 -14.63 6.09 3.70
CA MET A 415 -15.01 7.49 3.65
C MET A 415 -15.02 7.95 2.20
N ALA A 416 -16.19 8.32 1.70
CA ALA A 416 -16.31 9.02 0.43
C ALA A 416 -15.99 10.49 0.64
N VAL A 417 -14.90 10.95 0.07
CA VAL A 417 -14.46 12.34 0.14
C VAL A 417 -14.88 13.06 -1.12
N ASN A 418 -15.61 14.17 -0.97
CA ASN A 418 -16.08 15.01 -2.06
C ASN A 418 -15.57 16.44 -1.85
N VAL A 419 -15.03 17.07 -2.91
CA VAL A 419 -14.49 18.43 -2.85
C VAL A 419 -15.41 19.39 -3.59
N GLU A 420 -16.02 20.28 -2.86
CA GLU A 420 -16.87 21.35 -3.38
C GLU A 420 -16.07 22.64 -3.54
N SER A 421 -16.37 23.42 -4.56
CA SER A 421 -15.73 24.72 -4.81
C SER A 421 -16.54 25.83 -4.17
N GLU A 422 -15.92 26.66 -3.34
CA GLU A 422 -16.40 27.99 -3.01
C GLU A 422 -15.66 29.02 -3.88
N GLY A 423 -16.10 29.19 -5.12
CA GLY A 423 -15.47 30.13 -6.04
C GLY A 423 -15.50 29.71 -7.49
N ASP A 424 -14.45 30.00 -8.22
CA ASP A 424 -14.36 29.78 -9.66
C ASP A 424 -14.19 28.27 -9.99
N GLU A 425 -15.18 27.65 -10.60
CA GLU A 425 -15.21 26.22 -10.94
C GLU A 425 -14.19 25.78 -12.01
N GLY A 426 -13.52 26.72 -12.66
CA GLY A 426 -12.63 26.47 -13.81
C GLY A 426 -11.20 26.04 -13.48
N SER A 427 -10.86 25.76 -12.23
CA SER A 427 -9.49 25.42 -11.83
C SER A 427 -9.29 23.90 -11.84
N SER A 428 -8.44 23.40 -12.73
CA SER A 428 -8.07 21.99 -12.83
C SER A 428 -6.98 21.56 -11.83
N GLY A 429 -6.63 22.43 -10.88
CA GLY A 429 -5.59 22.16 -9.89
C GLY A 429 -6.07 21.31 -8.72
N LYS A 430 -5.12 20.69 -8.04
CA LYS A 430 -5.35 20.02 -6.77
C LYS A 430 -5.56 21.04 -5.67
N VAL A 431 -6.51 20.79 -4.82
CA VAL A 431 -6.86 21.70 -3.72
C VAL A 431 -6.78 21.02 -2.36
N VAL A 432 -6.97 19.71 -2.30
CA VAL A 432 -7.03 18.95 -1.06
C VAL A 432 -6.09 17.75 -1.13
N SER A 433 -5.35 17.50 -0.07
CA SER A 433 -4.57 16.28 0.18
C SER A 433 -5.23 15.49 1.29
N VAL A 434 -5.50 14.21 1.03
CA VAL A 434 -6.12 13.29 1.98
C VAL A 434 -5.13 12.20 2.32
N ARG A 435 -4.90 11.98 3.62
CA ARG A 435 -4.05 10.93 4.17
C ARG A 435 -4.86 10.11 5.16
N GLY A 436 -4.74 8.81 5.08
CA GLY A 436 -5.36 7.85 5.98
C GLY A 436 -4.50 6.60 6.10
N SER A 437 -5.11 5.46 6.37
CA SER A 437 -4.43 4.15 6.44
C SER A 437 -3.89 3.67 5.08
N SER A 438 -4.49 4.13 4.00
CA SER A 438 -4.06 3.85 2.62
C SER A 438 -3.09 4.91 2.09
N GLN A 439 -2.61 4.73 0.85
CA GLN A 439 -1.75 5.71 0.16
C GLN A 439 -2.43 7.10 0.09
N PRO A 440 -1.68 8.18 0.38
CA PRO A 440 -2.22 9.52 0.28
C PRO A 440 -2.60 9.86 -1.16
N PHE A 441 -3.71 10.56 -1.33
CA PHE A 441 -4.15 11.05 -2.63
C PHE A 441 -4.57 12.52 -2.55
N SER A 442 -4.65 13.16 -3.70
CA SER A 442 -5.08 14.56 -3.77
C SER A 442 -6.26 14.71 -4.72
N LEU A 443 -7.17 15.61 -4.37
CA LEU A 443 -8.39 15.90 -5.11
C LEU A 443 -8.41 17.36 -5.58
N GLY A 444 -8.96 17.59 -6.77
CA GLY A 444 -9.32 18.89 -7.28
C GLY A 444 -10.80 19.20 -7.04
N PHE A 445 -11.25 20.36 -7.49
CA PHE A 445 -12.65 20.75 -7.41
C PHE A 445 -13.56 19.79 -8.18
N GLY A 446 -14.73 19.47 -7.63
CA GLY A 446 -15.70 18.55 -8.22
C GLY A 446 -15.22 17.10 -8.32
N GLN A 447 -14.09 16.78 -7.72
CA GLN A 447 -13.58 15.43 -7.68
C GLN A 447 -14.00 14.74 -6.39
N GLN A 448 -14.20 13.43 -6.51
CA GLN A 448 -14.50 12.54 -5.39
C GLN A 448 -13.61 11.32 -5.42
N SER A 449 -13.39 10.73 -4.25
CA SER A 449 -12.68 9.46 -4.11
C SER A 449 -13.14 8.73 -2.86
N LEU A 450 -12.96 7.42 -2.85
CA LEU A 450 -13.22 6.56 -1.72
C LEU A 450 -11.91 6.26 -0.99
N LEU A 451 -11.81 6.66 0.27
CA LEU A 451 -10.75 6.26 1.19
C LEU A 451 -11.21 5.02 1.93
N LEU A 452 -10.55 3.90 1.69
CA LEU A 452 -10.83 2.67 2.44
C LEU A 452 -10.27 2.76 3.85
N MET A 453 -11.01 2.24 4.79
CA MET A 453 -10.68 2.21 6.20
C MET A 453 -10.97 0.81 6.74
N GLU A 454 -10.14 0.37 7.67
CA GLU A 454 -10.38 -0.90 8.36
C GLU A 454 -11.65 -0.79 9.22
N GLY A 455 -12.51 -1.80 9.10
CA GLY A 455 -13.67 -1.88 9.98
C GLY A 455 -13.25 -2.15 11.43
N TYR A 456 -14.01 -1.64 12.39
CA TYR A 456 -13.76 -1.77 13.84
C TYR A 456 -12.42 -1.23 14.34
N ASN A 457 -11.75 -0.43 13.52
CA ASN A 457 -10.50 0.21 13.91
C ASN A 457 -10.62 1.73 13.89
N ALA A 458 -9.95 2.39 14.83
CA ALA A 458 -9.85 3.84 14.84
C ALA A 458 -8.81 4.27 13.81
N THR A 459 -9.29 4.80 12.68
CA THR A 459 -8.44 5.28 11.61
C THR A 459 -8.32 6.79 11.68
N GLU A 460 -7.09 7.27 11.75
CA GLU A 460 -6.80 8.69 11.68
C GLU A 460 -6.78 9.13 10.22
N VAL A 461 -7.57 10.15 9.92
CA VAL A 461 -7.63 10.79 8.61
C VAL A 461 -7.21 12.25 8.76
N THR A 462 -6.25 12.65 7.96
CA THR A 462 -5.78 14.03 7.87
C THR A 462 -6.14 14.60 6.50
N ILE A 463 -6.85 15.73 6.50
CA ILE A 463 -7.28 16.45 5.30
C ILE A 463 -6.65 17.84 5.37
N GLU A 464 -5.76 18.12 4.44
CA GLU A 464 -4.97 19.34 4.40
C GLU A 464 -5.03 20.00 3.02
N ASP A 465 -4.58 21.26 2.95
CA ASP A 465 -4.37 21.94 1.69
C ASP A 465 -3.37 21.16 0.80
N ALA A 466 -3.66 21.03 -0.48
CA ALA A 466 -2.73 20.40 -1.42
C ALA A 466 -1.46 21.25 -1.67
N GLY A 467 -1.39 22.43 -1.05
CA GLY A 467 -0.26 23.34 -1.12
C GLY A 467 -0.31 24.25 -2.34
N VAL A 468 0.89 24.68 -2.75
CA VAL A 468 1.09 25.66 -3.82
C VAL A 468 1.16 24.97 -5.17
N SER A 469 0.40 25.45 -6.14
CA SER A 469 0.46 25.01 -7.53
C SER A 469 0.71 26.21 -8.48
N SER A 470 1.02 25.91 -9.74
CA SER A 470 1.12 26.93 -10.78
C SER A 470 -0.18 27.70 -11.04
N GLN A 471 -1.30 27.26 -10.50
CA GLN A 471 -2.60 27.89 -10.64
C GLN A 471 -2.97 28.78 -9.45
N GLY A 472 -2.34 28.58 -8.30
CA GLY A 472 -2.61 29.31 -7.08
C GLY A 472 -2.25 28.52 -5.82
N MET A 473 -2.65 29.04 -4.68
CA MET A 473 -2.54 28.41 -3.38
C MET A 473 -3.91 27.84 -2.97
N ALA A 474 -3.97 26.56 -2.76
CA ALA A 474 -5.17 25.89 -2.27
C ALA A 474 -5.45 26.26 -0.81
N GLY A 475 -6.69 26.35 -0.44
CA GLY A 475 -7.13 26.59 0.93
C GLY A 475 -8.41 25.82 1.23
N VAL A 476 -8.36 24.94 2.23
CA VAL A 476 -9.54 24.23 2.75
C VAL A 476 -10.30 25.18 3.67
N LYS A 477 -11.55 25.46 3.34
CA LYS A 477 -12.43 26.35 4.09
C LYS A 477 -13.21 25.60 5.18
N ALA A 478 -13.71 24.41 4.83
CA ALA A 478 -14.44 23.56 5.75
C ALA A 478 -14.19 22.08 5.46
N GLY A 479 -14.37 21.23 6.45
CA GLY A 479 -14.18 19.78 6.34
C GLY A 479 -12.73 19.32 6.45
N GLY A 480 -11.77 20.21 6.64
CA GLY A 480 -10.36 19.87 6.83
C GLY A 480 -9.99 19.53 8.27
N GLY A 481 -8.71 19.17 8.44
CA GLY A 481 -8.09 18.88 9.71
C GLY A 481 -7.83 17.39 9.93
N ARG A 482 -7.33 17.09 11.13
CA ARG A 482 -6.98 15.74 11.57
C ARG A 482 -8.09 15.21 12.48
N ARG A 483 -8.63 14.05 12.13
CA ARG A 483 -9.73 13.42 12.87
C ARG A 483 -9.57 11.91 12.90
N CYS A 484 -10.00 11.29 14.00
CA CYS A 484 -10.10 9.85 14.13
C CYS A 484 -11.54 9.40 13.84
N TYR A 485 -11.68 8.41 12.98
CA TYR A 485 -12.96 7.81 12.64
C TYR A 485 -12.94 6.33 13.03
N PHE A 486 -14.03 5.89 13.59
CA PHE A 486 -14.30 4.49 13.89
C PHE A 486 -15.53 4.06 13.10
N LEU A 487 -15.36 3.16 12.16
CA LEU A 487 -16.44 2.70 11.29
C LEU A 487 -16.60 1.18 11.41
N THR A 488 -17.83 0.71 11.31
CA THR A 488 -18.11 -0.72 11.20
C THR A 488 -17.98 -1.18 9.74
N PRO A 489 -17.66 -2.46 9.47
CA PRO A 489 -17.60 -2.98 8.11
C PRO A 489 -18.88 -2.70 7.32
N GLY A 490 -18.72 -2.34 6.05
CA GLY A 490 -19.83 -1.95 5.18
C GLY A 490 -20.37 -0.53 5.43
N HIS A 491 -19.86 0.19 6.42
CA HIS A 491 -20.28 1.57 6.67
C HIS A 491 -19.54 2.54 5.77
N LEU A 492 -20.28 3.40 5.08
CA LEU A 492 -19.76 4.46 4.23
C LEU A 492 -20.07 5.82 4.83
N LEU A 493 -19.04 6.57 5.22
CA LEU A 493 -19.16 7.96 5.62
C LEU A 493 -18.96 8.87 4.41
N VAL A 494 -19.91 9.76 4.14
CA VAL A 494 -19.74 10.81 3.12
C VAL A 494 -19.21 12.08 3.78
N HIS A 495 -18.08 12.58 3.33
CA HIS A 495 -17.41 13.74 3.88
C HIS A 495 -17.21 14.80 2.79
N ASN A 496 -17.92 15.92 2.92
CA ASN A 496 -17.81 17.04 2.00
C ASN A 496 -16.76 18.04 2.50
N ILE A 497 -15.89 18.45 1.61
CA ILE A 497 -14.84 19.43 1.85
C ILE A 497 -15.13 20.65 0.98
N SER A 498 -15.23 21.81 1.62
CA SER A 498 -15.26 23.08 0.91
C SER A 498 -13.86 23.65 0.81
N ALA A 499 -13.43 23.97 -0.40
CA ALA A 499 -12.11 24.51 -0.68
C ALA A 499 -12.16 25.69 -1.66
N SER A 500 -11.14 26.54 -1.61
CA SER A 500 -10.94 27.63 -2.55
C SER A 500 -9.51 27.64 -3.10
N MET A 501 -9.32 28.35 -4.20
CA MET A 501 -8.01 28.57 -4.80
C MET A 501 -7.67 30.06 -4.81
N SER A 502 -6.71 30.46 -4.00
CA SER A 502 -6.22 31.83 -3.93
C SER A 502 -5.11 32.07 -4.95
N ARG A 503 -5.24 33.15 -5.74
CA ARG A 503 -4.29 33.58 -6.76
C ARG A 503 -3.74 34.96 -6.41
N LEU A 504 -2.46 35.15 -6.62
CA LEU A 504 -1.77 36.41 -6.38
C LEU A 504 -1.46 37.08 -7.72
N TYR A 505 -2.18 38.13 -8.06
CA TYR A 505 -1.96 38.92 -9.26
C TYR A 505 -0.99 40.05 -8.94
N VAL A 506 0.06 40.18 -9.74
CA VAL A 506 1.08 41.23 -9.58
C VAL A 506 1.25 41.99 -10.91
N GLY A 507 1.17 43.31 -10.85
CA GLY A 507 1.27 44.13 -12.05
C GLY A 507 1.41 45.61 -11.74
N ARG A 508 1.22 46.41 -12.78
CA ARG A 508 1.26 47.88 -12.73
C ARG A 508 0.12 48.43 -13.59
N VAL A 509 -0.68 49.32 -13.03
CA VAL A 509 -1.74 50.00 -13.76
C VAL A 509 -1.22 51.31 -14.38
N LEU A 510 -1.55 51.47 -15.66
CA LEU A 510 -1.17 52.62 -16.46
C LEU A 510 -2.41 53.24 -17.09
N ASP A 511 -2.39 54.56 -17.33
CA ASP A 511 -3.38 55.20 -18.15
C ASP A 511 -3.21 54.88 -19.65
N LYS A 512 -4.06 55.42 -20.50
CA LYS A 512 -3.98 55.24 -21.96
C LYS A 512 -2.66 55.73 -22.57
N ASP A 513 -1.99 56.72 -21.92
CA ASP A 513 -0.77 57.34 -22.36
C ASP A 513 0.47 56.63 -21.78
N GLY A 514 0.30 55.56 -21.04
CA GLY A 514 1.37 54.77 -20.41
C GLY A 514 1.91 55.36 -19.11
N ARG A 515 1.24 56.33 -18.51
CA ARG A 515 1.63 56.92 -17.23
C ARG A 515 1.04 56.15 -16.06
N PRO A 516 1.78 55.95 -14.96
CA PRO A 516 1.29 55.28 -13.79
C PRO A 516 0.06 55.96 -13.15
N LEU A 517 -0.95 55.20 -12.83
CA LEU A 517 -2.12 55.65 -12.08
C LEU A 517 -1.82 55.56 -10.58
N LEU A 518 -1.67 56.72 -9.92
CA LEU A 518 -1.26 56.81 -8.51
C LEU A 518 -2.48 57.01 -7.58
N ASP A 519 -3.47 57.83 -8.03
CA ASP A 519 -4.59 58.27 -7.20
C ASP A 519 -5.92 57.58 -7.57
N ALA A 520 -5.82 56.33 -8.01
CA ALA A 520 -7.01 55.59 -8.39
C ALA A 520 -7.50 54.71 -7.23
N GLN A 521 -8.83 54.73 -7.00
CA GLN A 521 -9.49 53.93 -5.98
C GLN A 521 -10.07 52.67 -6.61
N PRO A 522 -9.72 51.45 -6.14
CA PRO A 522 -10.30 50.22 -6.64
C PRO A 522 -11.78 50.07 -6.26
N LEU A 523 -12.59 49.76 -7.25
CA LEU A 523 -14.03 49.55 -7.09
C LEU A 523 -14.35 48.11 -6.73
N ASN A 524 -13.73 47.15 -7.42
CA ASN A 524 -13.98 45.70 -7.20
C ASN A 524 -13.15 45.08 -6.06
N HIS A 525 -12.05 45.73 -5.64
CA HIS A 525 -11.20 45.22 -4.57
C HIS A 525 -10.92 46.30 -3.51
N PRO A 526 -11.76 46.37 -2.45
CA PRO A 526 -11.71 47.49 -1.50
C PRO A 526 -10.40 47.61 -0.72
N PHE A 527 -9.70 46.50 -0.53
CA PHE A 527 -8.44 46.48 0.22
C PHE A 527 -7.19 46.56 -0.65
N LEU A 528 -7.37 46.69 -1.97
CA LEU A 528 -6.24 46.86 -2.87
C LEU A 528 -5.72 48.27 -2.76
N SER A 529 -4.42 48.43 -2.48
CA SER A 529 -3.72 49.71 -2.56
C SER A 529 -2.79 49.73 -3.77
N LEU A 530 -2.78 50.88 -4.46
CA LEU A 530 -1.83 51.11 -5.53
C LEU A 530 -0.57 51.72 -4.92
N GLY A 531 0.57 51.08 -5.14
CA GLY A 531 1.87 51.55 -4.69
C GLY A 531 2.46 52.61 -5.59
N PRO A 532 3.66 53.11 -5.24
CA PRO A 532 4.41 54.03 -6.08
C PRO A 532 4.57 53.44 -7.48
N SER A 533 4.41 54.26 -8.50
CA SER A 533 4.45 53.86 -9.92
C SER A 533 3.28 52.97 -10.37
N GLY A 534 2.13 53.01 -9.70
CA GLY A 534 0.94 52.23 -10.08
C GLY A 534 1.07 50.73 -9.88
N ARG A 535 2.04 50.25 -9.12
CA ARG A 535 2.21 48.82 -8.82
C ARG A 535 1.10 48.31 -7.88
N PHE A 536 0.67 47.10 -8.13
CA PHE A 536 -0.31 46.45 -7.27
C PHE A 536 0.00 44.96 -7.03
N SER A 537 -0.51 44.46 -5.92
CA SER A 537 -0.55 43.04 -5.55
C SER A 537 -1.96 42.74 -5.08
N LEU A 538 -2.65 41.89 -5.82
CA LEU A 538 -4.03 41.52 -5.56
C LEU A 538 -4.14 40.02 -5.30
N GLN A 539 -4.57 39.65 -4.12
CA GLN A 539 -4.96 38.28 -3.80
C GLN A 539 -6.47 38.12 -4.04
N SER A 540 -6.85 37.13 -4.85
CA SER A 540 -8.25 36.83 -5.15
C SER A 540 -8.49 35.33 -5.20
N GLU A 541 -9.64 34.90 -4.69
CA GLU A 541 -10.12 33.52 -4.79
C GLU A 541 -10.82 33.26 -6.13
N HIS A 542 -11.17 34.33 -6.86
CA HIS A 542 -11.78 34.28 -8.18
C HIS A 542 -10.76 34.58 -9.27
N LYS A 543 -11.05 34.12 -10.48
CA LYS A 543 -10.26 34.46 -11.65
C LYS A 543 -10.60 35.88 -12.11
N GLU A 544 -9.67 36.79 -11.90
CA GLU A 544 -9.84 38.17 -12.25
C GLU A 544 -9.54 38.43 -13.74
N SER A 545 -10.49 38.98 -14.43
CA SER A 545 -10.32 39.39 -15.85
C SER A 545 -10.09 40.88 -16.02
N SER A 546 -10.48 41.72 -15.05
CA SER A 546 -10.33 43.16 -15.10
C SER A 546 -10.35 43.77 -13.71
N LEU A 547 -9.56 44.82 -13.53
CA LEU A 547 -9.58 45.66 -12.35
C LEU A 547 -10.37 46.93 -12.69
N TRP A 548 -11.31 47.31 -11.83
CA TRP A 548 -12.12 48.51 -11.99
C TRP A 548 -11.63 49.57 -11.01
N LEU A 549 -11.33 50.74 -11.55
CA LEU A 549 -10.75 51.85 -10.79
C LEU A 549 -11.61 53.11 -10.98
N LEU A 550 -11.65 53.94 -9.95
CA LEU A 550 -12.16 55.29 -10.00
C LEU A 550 -10.96 56.26 -9.89
N SER A 551 -10.70 57.08 -10.91
CA SER A 551 -9.64 58.06 -10.89
C SER A 551 -10.10 59.38 -11.52
N LYS A 552 -9.89 60.51 -10.83
CA LYS A 552 -10.28 61.85 -11.31
C LYS A 552 -11.74 61.92 -11.82
N ASN A 553 -12.67 61.36 -11.04
CA ASN A 553 -14.11 61.29 -11.38
C ASN A 553 -14.40 60.54 -12.69
N ARG A 554 -13.58 59.59 -13.08
CA ARG A 554 -13.80 58.73 -14.25
C ARG A 554 -13.63 57.27 -13.86
N ILE A 555 -14.48 56.45 -14.42
CA ILE A 555 -14.38 55.00 -14.25
C ILE A 555 -13.41 54.46 -15.29
N LEU A 556 -12.47 53.65 -14.84
CA LEU A 556 -11.48 52.98 -15.66
C LEU A 556 -11.65 51.48 -15.56
N ARG A 557 -11.69 50.83 -16.69
CA ARG A 557 -11.58 49.37 -16.82
C ARG A 557 -10.15 49.02 -17.21
N CYS A 558 -9.51 48.17 -16.43
CA CYS A 558 -8.14 47.75 -16.63
C CYS A 558 -8.11 46.26 -16.91
N PRO A 559 -8.14 45.78 -18.17
CA PRO A 559 -8.17 44.37 -18.52
C PRO A 559 -6.88 43.70 -18.11
N MET A 560 -6.99 42.59 -17.36
CA MET A 560 -5.85 41.85 -16.87
C MET A 560 -5.66 40.57 -17.70
N SER A 561 -4.49 40.43 -18.30
CA SER A 561 -4.06 39.21 -18.96
C SER A 561 -2.79 38.67 -18.28
N VAL A 562 -2.78 37.39 -17.95
CA VAL A 562 -1.63 36.76 -17.30
C VAL A 562 -0.56 36.47 -18.37
N HIS A 563 0.54 37.20 -18.35
CA HIS A 563 1.66 36.99 -19.26
C HIS A 563 2.64 35.92 -18.80
N LYS A 564 2.82 35.78 -17.48
CA LYS A 564 3.76 34.80 -16.90
C LYS A 564 3.22 34.32 -15.57
N ARG A 565 3.43 33.02 -15.31
CA ARG A 565 3.14 32.40 -14.03
C ARG A 565 4.44 32.00 -13.35
N ARG A 566 4.59 32.36 -12.08
CA ARG A 566 5.69 31.94 -11.21
C ARG A 566 5.10 31.48 -9.89
N ASP A 567 5.06 30.19 -9.67
CA ASP A 567 4.40 29.58 -8.50
C ASP A 567 2.95 30.12 -8.36
N VAL A 568 2.61 30.70 -7.21
CA VAL A 568 1.28 31.32 -6.97
C VAL A 568 1.08 32.65 -7.68
N MET A 569 2.16 33.30 -8.15
CA MET A 569 2.09 34.64 -8.73
C MET A 569 1.66 34.59 -10.19
N GLN A 570 0.57 35.31 -10.48
CA GLN A 570 0.09 35.61 -11.82
C GLN A 570 0.63 36.98 -12.23
N VAL A 571 1.67 37.01 -13.03
CA VAL A 571 2.28 38.28 -13.47
C VAL A 571 1.44 38.80 -14.64
N VAL A 572 0.71 39.88 -14.41
CA VAL A 572 -0.10 40.57 -15.45
C VAL A 572 0.67 41.71 -16.13
N GLY A 573 1.83 42.06 -15.61
CA GLY A 573 2.66 43.09 -16.23
C GLY A 573 2.07 44.50 -16.20
N ASP A 574 2.22 45.26 -17.29
CA ASP A 574 1.68 46.59 -17.47
C ASP A 574 0.26 46.53 -17.98
N VAL A 575 -0.70 46.88 -17.12
CA VAL A 575 -2.14 46.85 -17.41
C VAL A 575 -2.58 48.25 -17.82
N ARG A 576 -2.94 48.45 -19.09
CA ARG A 576 -3.46 49.70 -19.61
C ARG A 576 -4.93 49.81 -19.36
N CYS A 577 -5.34 50.90 -18.71
CA CYS A 577 -6.71 51.14 -18.34
C CYS A 577 -7.42 51.97 -19.41
N GLU A 578 -8.64 51.62 -19.71
CA GLU A 578 -9.53 52.30 -20.66
C GLU A 578 -10.65 53.03 -19.92
N LEU A 579 -11.14 54.15 -20.49
CA LEU A 579 -12.31 54.84 -19.96
C LEU A 579 -13.54 53.95 -20.12
N SER A 580 -14.37 53.94 -19.09
CA SER A 580 -15.60 53.15 -19.07
C SER A 580 -16.73 53.93 -18.41
N ASP A 581 -17.97 53.52 -18.68
CA ASP A 581 -19.17 54.12 -18.13
C ASP A 581 -19.72 53.33 -16.95
N VAL A 582 -20.62 53.93 -16.18
CA VAL A 582 -21.30 53.28 -15.05
C VAL A 582 -22.08 52.04 -15.50
N ASP A 583 -22.70 52.08 -16.66
CA ASP A 583 -23.52 50.98 -17.19
C ASP A 583 -22.65 49.76 -17.61
N ALA A 584 -21.37 49.96 -17.84
CA ALA A 584 -20.42 48.89 -18.18
C ALA A 584 -19.85 48.18 -16.95
N LEU A 585 -20.13 48.68 -15.74
CA LEU A 585 -19.73 47.99 -14.51
C LEU A 585 -20.46 46.63 -14.37
N PRO A 586 -19.80 45.60 -13.85
CA PRO A 586 -20.46 44.37 -13.46
C PRO A 586 -21.65 44.64 -12.53
N GLN A 587 -22.75 43.92 -12.70
CA GLN A 587 -23.98 44.11 -11.92
C GLN A 587 -23.72 44.08 -10.40
N ALA A 588 -22.85 43.21 -9.94
CA ALA A 588 -22.45 43.12 -8.52
C ALA A 588 -21.82 44.41 -7.98
N LEU A 589 -21.13 45.18 -8.84
CA LEU A 589 -20.53 46.45 -8.46
C LEU A 589 -21.55 47.59 -8.53
N GLN A 590 -22.49 47.55 -9.47
CA GLN A 590 -23.54 48.55 -9.58
C GLN A 590 -24.43 48.60 -8.35
N ILE A 591 -24.72 47.45 -7.72
CA ILE A 591 -25.54 47.34 -6.50
C ILE A 591 -24.75 47.48 -5.20
N SER A 592 -23.42 47.55 -5.26
CA SER A 592 -22.56 47.64 -4.07
C SER A 592 -22.74 49.00 -3.36
N PRO A 593 -23.15 49.05 -2.08
CA PRO A 593 -23.36 50.30 -1.36
C PRO A 593 -22.09 51.17 -1.26
N ARG A 594 -20.92 50.55 -1.25
CA ARG A 594 -19.64 51.24 -1.26
C ARG A 594 -19.40 51.91 -2.61
N VAL A 595 -19.59 51.19 -3.71
CA VAL A 595 -19.36 51.70 -5.06
C VAL A 595 -20.35 52.82 -5.36
N ILE A 596 -21.63 52.66 -5.03
CA ILE A 596 -22.65 53.69 -5.17
C ILE A 596 -22.23 54.98 -4.45
N ARG A 597 -21.74 54.88 -3.21
CA ARG A 597 -21.23 56.04 -2.47
C ARG A 597 -20.07 56.74 -3.18
N LEU A 598 -19.11 55.93 -3.65
CA LEU A 598 -17.95 56.48 -4.38
C LEU A 598 -18.35 57.18 -5.70
N LEU A 599 -19.29 56.59 -6.43
CA LEU A 599 -19.79 57.14 -7.68
C LEU A 599 -20.64 58.41 -7.46
N ASN A 600 -21.40 58.49 -6.36
CA ASN A 600 -22.13 59.69 -5.97
C ASN A 600 -21.19 60.84 -5.62
N VAL A 601 -20.16 60.55 -4.81
CA VAL A 601 -19.13 61.58 -4.48
C VAL A 601 -18.40 62.05 -5.72
N ALA A 602 -18.17 61.16 -6.69
CA ALA A 602 -17.57 61.51 -7.98
C ALA A 602 -18.54 62.23 -8.96
N GLY A 603 -19.82 62.37 -8.61
CA GLY A 603 -20.83 63.00 -9.49
C GLY A 603 -21.16 62.20 -10.74
N LEU A 604 -20.92 60.88 -10.71
CA LEU A 604 -21.11 60.01 -11.88
C LEU A 604 -22.48 59.32 -11.92
N LEU A 605 -23.23 59.28 -10.80
CA LEU A 605 -24.63 58.87 -10.79
C LEU A 605 -25.51 60.06 -11.14
N ARG A 606 -26.19 60.00 -12.26
CA ARG A 606 -27.26 60.98 -12.58
C ARG A 606 -28.34 60.86 -11.51
N HIS A 607 -28.61 61.93 -10.78
CA HIS A 607 -29.84 62.04 -10.03
C HIS A 607 -30.96 61.98 -11.02
N SER A 608 -31.62 60.81 -11.12
CA SER A 608 -32.99 60.79 -11.60
C SER A 608 -33.86 61.43 -10.49
N VAL A 609 -33.97 62.73 -10.53
CA VAL A 609 -35.03 63.44 -9.87
C VAL A 609 -36.32 62.96 -10.58
N GLN A 610 -36.97 61.98 -9.99
CA GLN A 610 -38.38 61.79 -10.26
C GLN A 610 -39.13 62.56 -9.22
N GLU A 611 -39.63 63.71 -9.67
CA GLU A 611 -40.85 64.31 -9.18
C GLU A 611 -42.00 63.34 -9.49
N ALA A 612 -42.65 62.83 -8.47
CA ALA A 612 -44.06 62.55 -8.40
C ALA A 612 -44.45 62.24 -6.92
#